data_0574e7bc624053408c70e4de44d6f7c3
#
_entry.id   0574e7bc624053408c70e4de44d6f7c3
#
_cell.length_a   1.000
_cell.length_b   1.000
_cell.length_c   1.000
_cell.angle_alpha   90.00
_cell.angle_beta   90.00
_cell.angle_gamma   90.00
#
_symmetry.space_group_name_H-M   'P 1'
#
loop_
_entity.id
_entity.type
_entity.pdbx_description
1 polymer ?
#
loop_
_entity_poly.entity_id
_entity_poly.type
_entity_poly.pdbx_seq_one_letter_code
_entity_poly.pdbx_strand_id
1 'polypeptide(L)'
;EKLKKRCFDIDDNLLKPYFELENVLEGAFKIAEKLFQIQFVKTNDVEAYHSDVVVYKVSDLKGEFAALFYADFFPRPGKRAGAWMTSFKPQYRVDGVEERPHVSIVCNFTKPTKNQPSLLTFRELTTLFHEFGHALHGMLAKTNYPSLSGTNVPWDFVELPSQFMENWCYEKQALQLFAVHYKNSELIPMKSVSYTHLRAHETLSY
;
A
#
# COMPACT_ATOMS: atom_id res chain seq x y z
N GLU A 1 -19.48 -16.78 7.36
CA GLU A 1 -19.97 -16.10 6.14
C GLU A 1 -21.48 -15.88 6.14
N LYS A 2 -22.32 -16.91 6.38
CA LYS A 2 -23.80 -16.76 6.46
C LYS A 2 -24.29 -15.88 7.61
N LEU A 3 -23.62 -15.88 8.79
CA LEU A 3 -23.95 -15.00 9.92
C LEU A 3 -23.56 -13.54 9.62
N LYS A 4 -22.41 -13.32 9.00
CA LYS A 4 -21.97 -11.97 8.56
C LYS A 4 -22.93 -11.36 7.54
N LYS A 5 -23.39 -12.14 6.57
CA LYS A 5 -24.40 -11.72 5.59
C LYS A 5 -25.76 -11.38 6.24
N ARG A 6 -26.14 -12.05 7.33
CA ARG A 6 -27.41 -11.82 8.06
C ARG A 6 -27.37 -10.61 8.99
N CYS A 7 -26.23 -10.35 9.61
CA CYS A 7 -26.10 -9.25 10.58
C CYS A 7 -25.75 -7.91 9.94
N PHE A 8 -25.04 -7.92 8.79
CA PHE A 8 -24.43 -6.71 8.23
C PHE A 8 -24.79 -6.43 6.77
N ASP A 9 -25.56 -7.32 6.10
CA ASP A 9 -26.06 -7.18 4.71
C ASP A 9 -25.02 -6.67 3.68
N ILE A 10 -23.71 -6.97 3.90
CA ILE A 10 -22.64 -6.53 3.01
C ILE A 10 -22.03 -7.72 2.28
N ASP A 11 -22.16 -7.67 0.98
CA ASP A 11 -21.40 -8.47 0.05
C ASP A 11 -20.09 -7.71 -0.28
N ASP A 12 -18.92 -8.31 0.00
CA ASP A 12 -17.61 -7.74 -0.40
C ASP A 12 -17.57 -7.42 -1.90
N ASN A 13 -18.41 -8.07 -2.70
CA ASN A 13 -18.58 -7.80 -4.13
C ASN A 13 -19.22 -6.42 -4.41
N LEU A 14 -20.00 -5.86 -3.49
CA LEU A 14 -20.60 -4.53 -3.64
C LEU A 14 -19.58 -3.41 -3.46
N LEU A 15 -18.50 -3.66 -2.70
CA LEU A 15 -17.45 -2.68 -2.44
C LEU A 15 -16.33 -2.73 -3.49
N LYS A 16 -16.07 -3.91 -4.05
CA LYS A 16 -14.99 -4.15 -5.02
C LYS A 16 -14.95 -3.15 -6.18
N PRO A 17 -16.08 -2.70 -6.77
CA PRO A 17 -16.07 -1.71 -7.85
C PRO A 17 -15.51 -0.33 -7.48
N TYR A 18 -15.38 -0.01 -6.20
CA TYR A 18 -14.85 1.25 -5.70
C TYR A 18 -13.34 1.21 -5.41
N PHE A 19 -12.71 0.04 -5.49
CA PHE A 19 -11.30 -0.15 -5.16
C PHE A 19 -10.50 -0.60 -6.38
N GLU A 20 -10.46 0.25 -7.40
CA GLU A 20 -9.56 0.08 -8.53
C GLU A 20 -8.12 0.27 -8.06
N LEU A 21 -7.24 -0.67 -8.38
CA LEU A 21 -5.85 -0.72 -7.88
C LEU A 21 -5.08 0.58 -8.15
N GLU A 22 -5.21 1.17 -9.34
CA GLU A 22 -4.50 2.41 -9.68
C GLU A 22 -4.99 3.58 -8.82
N ASN A 23 -6.30 3.75 -8.66
CA ASN A 23 -6.88 4.78 -7.79
C ASN A 23 -6.49 4.59 -6.33
N VAL A 24 -6.48 3.34 -5.85
CA VAL A 24 -6.06 3.00 -4.48
C VAL A 24 -4.59 3.35 -4.25
N LEU A 25 -3.72 3.02 -5.21
CA LEU A 25 -2.29 3.33 -5.11
C LEU A 25 -2.03 4.85 -5.11
N GLU A 26 -2.68 5.58 -6.00
CA GLU A 26 -2.63 7.05 -6.01
C GLU A 26 -3.13 7.66 -4.71
N GLY A 27 -4.21 7.10 -4.14
CA GLY A 27 -4.72 7.50 -2.83
C GLY A 27 -3.73 7.26 -1.70
N ALA A 28 -3.06 6.09 -1.69
CA ALA A 28 -2.00 5.79 -0.74
C ALA A 28 -0.83 6.78 -0.86
N PHE A 29 -0.44 7.14 -2.08
CA PHE A 29 0.59 8.16 -2.31
C PHE A 29 0.18 9.54 -1.80
N LYS A 30 -1.06 9.99 -2.06
CA LYS A 30 -1.59 11.26 -1.54
C LYS A 30 -1.64 11.29 -0.01
N ILE A 31 -1.94 10.16 0.63
CA ILE A 31 -1.90 10.04 2.10
C ILE A 31 -0.45 10.16 2.59
N ALA A 32 0.49 9.45 1.96
CA ALA A 32 1.92 9.53 2.30
C ALA A 32 2.49 10.94 2.09
N GLU A 33 2.10 11.64 1.01
CA GLU A 33 2.46 13.04 0.77
C GLU A 33 2.01 13.94 1.92
N LYS A 34 0.74 13.80 2.34
CA LYS A 34 0.19 14.61 3.44
C LYS A 34 0.86 14.31 4.79
N LEU A 35 1.18 13.05 5.07
CA LEU A 35 1.74 12.65 6.36
C LEU A 35 3.25 12.88 6.45
N PHE A 36 3.97 12.61 5.36
CA PHE A 36 5.42 12.51 5.38
C PHE A 36 6.11 13.47 4.42
N GLN A 37 5.35 14.27 3.66
CA GLN A 37 5.87 15.27 2.70
C GLN A 37 6.76 14.63 1.63
N ILE A 38 6.35 13.48 1.10
CA ILE A 38 7.05 12.75 0.03
C ILE A 38 6.15 12.60 -1.19
N GLN A 39 6.76 12.55 -2.37
CA GLN A 39 6.07 12.39 -3.65
C GLN A 39 6.58 11.16 -4.39
N PHE A 40 5.67 10.51 -5.12
CA PHE A 40 5.95 9.32 -5.91
C PHE A 40 5.78 9.65 -7.40
N VAL A 41 6.83 9.52 -8.17
CA VAL A 41 6.80 9.77 -9.62
C VAL A 41 7.23 8.51 -10.34
N LYS A 42 6.36 7.98 -11.21
CA LYS A 42 6.70 6.83 -12.04
C LYS A 42 7.92 7.13 -12.87
N THR A 43 8.90 6.21 -12.91
CA THR A 43 10.14 6.37 -13.66
C THR A 43 10.43 5.15 -14.52
N ASN A 44 11.06 5.39 -15.66
CA ASN A 44 11.64 4.37 -16.53
C ASN A 44 13.18 4.44 -16.55
N ASP A 45 13.78 5.32 -15.74
CA ASP A 45 15.25 5.49 -15.67
C ASP A 45 15.94 4.31 -14.98
N VAL A 46 15.14 3.46 -14.29
CA VAL A 46 15.61 2.26 -13.63
C VAL A 46 14.87 1.07 -14.22
N GLU A 47 15.63 0.07 -14.66
CA GLU A 47 15.07 -1.16 -15.19
C GLU A 47 14.35 -1.96 -14.09
N ALA A 48 13.10 -2.33 -14.34
CA ALA A 48 12.35 -3.21 -13.46
C ALA A 48 12.74 -4.67 -13.72
N TYR A 49 12.78 -5.48 -12.67
CA TYR A 49 13.11 -6.91 -12.79
C TYR A 49 12.03 -7.77 -13.47
N HIS A 50 10.88 -7.20 -13.78
CA HIS A 50 9.79 -7.84 -14.54
C HIS A 50 8.88 -6.79 -15.18
N SER A 51 8.28 -7.10 -16.33
CA SER A 51 7.40 -6.18 -17.08
C SER A 51 6.13 -5.73 -16.33
N ASP A 52 5.65 -6.53 -15.38
CA ASP A 52 4.48 -6.20 -14.54
C ASP A 52 4.85 -5.28 -13.35
N VAL A 53 6.13 -5.00 -13.13
CA VAL A 53 6.61 -4.18 -12.00
C VAL A 53 6.71 -2.73 -12.43
N VAL A 54 6.11 -1.86 -11.65
CA VAL A 54 6.21 -0.40 -11.85
C VAL A 54 7.19 0.18 -10.84
N VAL A 55 8.12 1.01 -11.32
CA VAL A 55 9.10 1.68 -10.46
C VAL A 55 8.71 3.14 -10.28
N TYR A 56 8.79 3.61 -9.03
CA TYR A 56 8.58 4.99 -8.66
C TYR A 56 9.84 5.57 -8.01
N LYS A 57 10.24 6.74 -8.48
CA LYS A 57 11.19 7.60 -7.78
C LYS A 57 10.42 8.32 -6.66
N VAL A 58 10.90 8.19 -5.44
CA VAL A 58 10.35 8.87 -4.27
C VAL A 58 11.27 10.03 -3.93
N SER A 59 10.71 11.21 -3.73
CA SER A 59 11.43 12.43 -3.33
C SER A 59 10.66 13.17 -2.26
N ASP A 60 11.34 14.03 -1.52
CA ASP A 60 10.67 15.02 -0.66
C ASP A 60 10.05 16.16 -1.50
N LEU A 61 9.32 17.08 -0.84
CA LEU A 61 8.69 18.22 -1.52
C LEU A 61 9.69 19.23 -2.10
N LYS A 62 10.99 19.13 -1.75
CA LYS A 62 12.06 19.94 -2.33
C LYS A 62 12.68 19.28 -3.56
N GLY A 63 12.26 18.05 -3.88
CA GLY A 63 12.78 17.24 -4.98
C GLY A 63 14.02 16.41 -4.60
N GLU A 64 14.42 16.38 -3.33
CA GLU A 64 15.55 15.55 -2.88
C GLU A 64 15.16 14.06 -2.92
N PHE A 65 16.04 13.25 -3.50
CA PHE A 65 15.81 11.81 -3.66
C PHE A 65 15.73 11.10 -2.31
N ALA A 66 14.62 10.39 -2.06
CA ALA A 66 14.36 9.67 -0.83
C ALA A 66 14.47 8.15 -0.98
N ALA A 67 13.97 7.56 -2.08
CA ALA A 67 13.98 6.12 -2.29
C ALA A 67 13.62 5.72 -3.72
N LEU A 68 13.88 4.45 -4.09
CA LEU A 68 13.17 3.78 -5.17
C LEU A 68 12.12 2.84 -4.59
N PHE A 69 10.92 2.92 -5.14
CA PHE A 69 9.80 2.07 -4.74
C PHE A 69 9.34 1.21 -5.93
N TYR A 70 9.32 -0.11 -5.74
CA TYR A 70 8.92 -1.10 -6.74
C TYR A 70 7.55 -1.67 -6.36
N ALA A 71 6.58 -1.51 -7.24
CA ALA A 71 5.22 -2.00 -7.08
C ALA A 71 5.02 -3.28 -7.90
N ASP A 72 5.02 -4.44 -7.25
CA ASP A 72 4.89 -5.77 -7.88
C ASP A 72 3.58 -6.43 -7.43
N PHE A 73 2.49 -6.13 -8.12
CA PHE A 73 1.14 -6.44 -7.64
C PHE A 73 0.51 -7.70 -8.24
N PHE A 74 1.06 -8.26 -9.32
CA PHE A 74 0.37 -9.31 -10.05
C PHE A 74 1.03 -10.68 -9.94
N PRO A 75 0.24 -11.77 -9.90
CA PRO A 75 0.75 -13.13 -9.89
C PRO A 75 1.40 -13.49 -11.24
N ARG A 76 2.43 -14.35 -11.19
CA ARG A 76 3.08 -14.94 -12.36
C ARG A 76 3.75 -16.26 -11.99
N PRO A 77 4.12 -17.11 -12.96
CA PRO A 77 4.88 -18.33 -12.68
C PRO A 77 6.16 -18.04 -11.89
N GLY A 78 6.41 -18.82 -10.86
CA GLY A 78 7.57 -18.66 -9.96
C GLY A 78 7.42 -17.61 -8.86
N LYS A 79 6.39 -16.75 -8.87
CA LYS A 79 6.12 -15.82 -7.80
C LYS A 79 5.38 -16.50 -6.65
N ARG A 80 5.89 -16.37 -5.41
CA ARG A 80 5.26 -16.94 -4.21
C ARG A 80 3.91 -16.25 -3.94
N ALA A 81 2.94 -17.03 -3.45
CA ALA A 81 1.65 -16.50 -2.99
C ALA A 81 1.79 -15.67 -1.71
N GLY A 82 0.81 -14.79 -1.46
CA GLY A 82 0.78 -13.89 -0.31
C GLY A 82 1.17 -12.46 -0.68
N ALA A 83 1.47 -11.65 0.33
CA ALA A 83 1.98 -10.31 0.18
C ALA A 83 3.15 -10.10 1.15
N TRP A 84 4.10 -9.24 0.79
CA TRP A 84 5.23 -8.89 1.65
C TRP A 84 5.94 -7.63 1.13
N MET A 85 6.60 -6.94 2.02
CA MET A 85 7.61 -5.94 1.69
C MET A 85 9.01 -6.58 1.67
N THR A 86 9.88 -6.12 0.79
CA THR A 86 11.30 -6.44 0.82
C THR A 86 12.16 -5.22 0.50
N SER A 87 13.36 -5.18 1.06
CA SER A 87 14.36 -4.16 0.75
C SER A 87 15.47 -4.79 -0.09
N PHE A 88 15.66 -4.30 -1.32
CA PHE A 88 16.81 -4.69 -2.15
C PHE A 88 18.08 -3.99 -1.71
N LYS A 89 17.94 -2.79 -1.19
CA LYS A 89 19.01 -1.99 -0.63
C LYS A 89 18.46 -1.22 0.57
N PRO A 90 19.02 -1.38 1.79
CA PRO A 90 18.63 -0.59 2.94
C PRO A 90 19.17 0.86 2.83
N GLN A 91 18.65 1.75 3.64
CA GLN A 91 19.27 3.06 3.85
C GLN A 91 20.42 2.91 4.85
N TYR A 92 21.54 3.60 4.62
CA TYR A 92 22.67 3.68 5.55
C TYR A 92 23.58 4.86 5.22
N ARG A 93 24.62 5.08 6.02
CA ARG A 93 25.66 6.08 5.77
C ARG A 93 27.03 5.45 5.69
N VAL A 94 27.82 5.84 4.68
CA VAL A 94 29.23 5.47 4.52
C VAL A 94 30.01 6.72 4.19
N ASP A 95 31.09 7.00 4.92
CA ASP A 95 31.98 8.14 4.71
C ASP A 95 31.24 9.50 4.61
N GLY A 96 30.18 9.64 5.40
CA GLY A 96 29.35 10.84 5.42
C GLY A 96 28.31 10.94 4.30
N VAL A 97 28.33 10.02 3.32
CA VAL A 97 27.37 9.95 2.23
C VAL A 97 26.18 9.09 2.64
N GLU A 98 24.97 9.59 2.40
CA GLU A 98 23.74 8.86 2.67
C GLU A 98 23.32 8.03 1.45
N GLU A 99 23.27 6.72 1.64
CA GLU A 99 22.77 5.76 0.66
C GLU A 99 21.26 5.57 0.85
N ARG A 100 20.49 5.86 -0.20
CA ARG A 100 19.04 5.78 -0.13
C ARG A 100 18.50 4.40 -0.52
N PRO A 101 17.37 3.96 0.09
CA PRO A 101 16.88 2.59 -0.01
C PRO A 101 16.17 2.30 -1.33
N HIS A 102 16.18 1.02 -1.70
CA HIS A 102 15.35 0.44 -2.76
C HIS A 102 14.38 -0.57 -2.12
N VAL A 103 13.10 -0.27 -2.16
CA VAL A 103 12.07 -1.03 -1.45
C VAL A 103 11.03 -1.53 -2.44
N SER A 104 10.56 -2.77 -2.25
CA SER A 104 9.48 -3.35 -3.04
C SER A 104 8.35 -3.82 -2.15
N ILE A 105 7.11 -3.60 -2.58
CA ILE A 105 5.97 -4.37 -2.10
C ILE A 105 5.52 -5.35 -3.17
N VAL A 106 5.25 -6.57 -2.73
CA VAL A 106 4.88 -7.69 -3.59
C VAL A 106 3.51 -8.19 -3.14
N CYS A 107 2.55 -8.23 -4.07
CA CYS A 107 1.21 -8.75 -3.85
C CYS A 107 0.84 -9.74 -4.97
N ASN A 108 -0.34 -10.35 -4.88
CA ASN A 108 -0.88 -11.26 -5.88
C ASN A 108 -2.34 -10.92 -6.18
N PHE A 109 -2.61 -9.67 -6.56
CA PHE A 109 -3.94 -9.19 -6.92
C PHE A 109 -4.38 -9.72 -8.29
N THR A 110 -5.69 -9.75 -8.52
CA THR A 110 -6.23 -10.16 -9.82
C THR A 110 -5.78 -9.19 -10.91
N LYS A 111 -5.15 -9.72 -11.98
CA LYS A 111 -4.74 -8.91 -13.13
C LYS A 111 -5.95 -8.24 -13.80
N PRO A 112 -5.77 -7.04 -14.38
CA PRO A 112 -6.80 -6.44 -15.22
C PRO A 112 -7.08 -7.32 -16.44
N THR A 113 -8.30 -7.23 -16.93
CA THR A 113 -8.74 -7.88 -18.19
C THR A 113 -9.02 -6.80 -19.24
N LYS A 114 -9.34 -7.20 -20.48
CA LYS A 114 -9.73 -6.24 -21.54
C LYS A 114 -10.94 -5.37 -21.17
N ASN A 115 -11.82 -5.89 -20.30
CA ASN A 115 -13.12 -5.26 -20.00
C ASN A 115 -13.22 -4.74 -18.56
N GLN A 116 -12.22 -5.01 -17.72
CA GLN A 116 -12.28 -4.67 -16.30
C GLN A 116 -10.88 -4.41 -15.76
N PRO A 117 -10.65 -3.29 -15.05
CA PRO A 117 -9.39 -3.02 -14.36
C PRO A 117 -9.17 -4.01 -13.20
N SER A 118 -8.01 -3.95 -12.59
CA SER A 118 -7.75 -4.68 -11.34
C SER A 118 -8.57 -4.05 -10.22
N LEU A 119 -9.57 -4.79 -9.72
CA LEU A 119 -10.43 -4.37 -8.63
C LEU A 119 -10.09 -5.17 -7.37
N LEU A 120 -9.83 -4.47 -6.27
CA LEU A 120 -9.46 -5.06 -5.00
C LEU A 120 -10.70 -5.41 -4.15
N THR A 121 -10.63 -6.52 -3.45
CA THR A 121 -11.49 -6.76 -2.29
C THR A 121 -11.07 -5.84 -1.14
N PHE A 122 -11.93 -5.65 -0.14
CA PHE A 122 -11.56 -4.83 1.03
C PHE A 122 -10.35 -5.42 1.78
N ARG A 123 -10.21 -6.74 1.81
CA ARG A 123 -9.03 -7.41 2.39
C ARG A 123 -7.76 -7.13 1.58
N GLU A 124 -7.82 -7.13 0.24
CA GLU A 124 -6.68 -6.79 -0.61
C GLU A 124 -6.30 -5.31 -0.47
N LEU A 125 -7.29 -4.42 -0.29
CA LEU A 125 -7.08 -3.01 0.04
C LEU A 125 -6.28 -2.87 1.35
N THR A 126 -6.73 -3.49 2.44
CA THR A 126 -6.02 -3.43 3.73
C THR A 126 -4.63 -4.06 3.64
N THR A 127 -4.46 -5.16 2.89
CA THR A 127 -3.15 -5.77 2.62
C THR A 127 -2.21 -4.79 1.90
N LEU A 128 -2.70 -4.08 0.88
CA LEU A 128 -1.88 -3.09 0.17
C LEU A 128 -1.39 -1.99 1.11
N PHE A 129 -2.28 -1.43 1.94
CA PHE A 129 -1.92 -0.39 2.91
C PHE A 129 -0.97 -0.90 3.99
N HIS A 130 -1.13 -2.15 4.44
CA HIS A 130 -0.22 -2.82 5.36
C HIS A 130 1.20 -2.89 4.79
N GLU A 131 1.36 -3.50 3.62
CA GLU A 131 2.67 -3.62 2.96
C GLU A 131 3.27 -2.24 2.62
N PHE A 132 2.42 -1.28 2.27
CA PHE A 132 2.85 0.09 2.04
C PHE A 132 3.36 0.76 3.31
N GLY A 133 2.81 0.44 4.48
CA GLY A 133 3.32 0.88 5.78
C GLY A 133 4.73 0.37 6.07
N HIS A 134 5.01 -0.90 5.80
CA HIS A 134 6.36 -1.44 5.85
C HIS A 134 7.30 -0.75 4.85
N ALA A 135 6.81 -0.50 3.62
CA ALA A 135 7.60 0.20 2.61
C ALA A 135 7.95 1.62 3.05
N LEU A 136 7.01 2.37 3.62
CA LEU A 136 7.24 3.71 4.18
C LEU A 136 8.28 3.66 5.30
N HIS A 137 8.21 2.68 6.19
CA HIS A 137 9.20 2.46 7.25
C HIS A 137 10.61 2.26 6.66
N GLY A 138 10.73 1.47 5.59
CA GLY A 138 12.00 1.28 4.88
C GLY A 138 12.47 2.53 4.14
N MET A 139 11.59 3.20 3.39
CA MET A 139 11.92 4.36 2.58
C MET A 139 12.29 5.61 3.39
N LEU A 140 11.68 5.79 4.57
CA LEU A 140 11.89 6.96 5.41
C LEU A 140 12.99 6.76 6.47
N ALA A 141 13.64 5.60 6.48
CA ALA A 141 14.73 5.31 7.40
C ALA A 141 15.86 6.36 7.31
N LYS A 142 16.42 6.72 8.48
CA LYS A 142 17.54 7.66 8.65
C LYS A 142 18.48 7.13 9.73
N THR A 143 19.23 6.09 9.39
CA THR A 143 20.16 5.41 10.30
C THR A 143 21.59 5.49 9.76
N ASN A 144 22.58 5.24 10.62
CA ASN A 144 23.97 5.17 10.19
C ASN A 144 24.34 3.75 9.70
N TYR A 145 23.68 2.71 10.22
CA TYR A 145 24.05 1.32 9.99
C TYR A 145 22.93 0.59 9.21
N PRO A 146 23.24 -0.15 8.15
CA PRO A 146 22.26 -0.90 7.38
C PRO A 146 21.52 -1.96 8.19
N SER A 147 22.18 -2.57 9.18
CA SER A 147 21.59 -3.57 10.08
C SER A 147 20.52 -3.01 11.04
N LEU A 148 20.42 -1.69 11.18
CA LEU A 148 19.45 -0.99 12.03
C LEU A 148 18.46 -0.19 11.19
N SER A 149 18.40 -0.39 9.88
CA SER A 149 17.62 0.41 8.96
C SER A 149 16.24 -0.22 8.66
N GLY A 150 15.25 0.64 8.56
CA GLY A 150 13.89 0.28 8.15
C GLY A 150 13.27 -0.79 9.05
N THR A 151 12.88 -1.91 8.45
CA THR A 151 12.21 -3.02 9.14
C THR A 151 13.15 -3.92 9.96
N ASN A 152 14.46 -3.61 10.05
CA ASN A 152 15.39 -4.27 10.94
C ASN A 152 15.25 -3.75 12.38
N VAL A 153 14.11 -3.96 12.98
CA VAL A 153 13.70 -3.53 14.32
C VAL A 153 13.23 -4.73 15.14
N PRO A 154 13.10 -4.60 16.48
CA PRO A 154 12.50 -5.64 17.30
C PRO A 154 11.14 -6.10 16.79
N TRP A 155 10.85 -7.38 16.96
CA TRP A 155 9.67 -8.06 16.40
C TRP A 155 8.35 -7.48 16.88
N ASP A 156 8.30 -6.93 18.08
CA ASP A 156 7.13 -6.27 18.68
C ASP A 156 6.87 -4.85 18.13
N PHE A 157 7.80 -4.29 17.36
CA PHE A 157 7.66 -2.96 16.75
C PHE A 157 7.44 -3.00 15.23
N VAL A 158 7.87 -4.06 14.55
CA VAL A 158 7.92 -4.12 13.07
C VAL A 158 6.56 -3.88 12.41
N GLU A 159 5.48 -4.33 13.05
CA GLU A 159 4.11 -4.20 12.54
C GLU A 159 3.43 -2.86 12.88
N LEU A 160 4.05 -2.00 13.69
CA LEU A 160 3.43 -0.73 14.06
C LEU A 160 3.19 0.19 12.86
N PRO A 161 4.16 0.42 11.95
CA PRO A 161 3.92 1.25 10.77
C PRO A 161 2.91 0.65 9.78
N SER A 162 2.93 -0.68 9.61
CA SER A 162 2.01 -1.38 8.71
C SER A 162 0.57 -1.31 9.21
N GLN A 163 0.33 -1.67 10.48
CA GLN A 163 -0.99 -1.59 11.10
C GLN A 163 -1.50 -0.14 11.22
N PHE A 164 -0.61 0.82 11.44
CA PHE A 164 -0.98 2.24 11.42
C PHE A 164 -1.56 2.64 10.05
N MET A 165 -0.93 2.21 8.97
CA MET A 165 -1.40 2.54 7.62
C MET A 165 -2.73 1.88 7.26
N GLU A 166 -3.05 0.71 7.81
CA GLU A 166 -4.36 0.06 7.62
C GLU A 166 -5.54 0.93 8.08
N ASN A 167 -5.35 1.78 9.09
CA ASN A 167 -6.42 2.65 9.60
C ASN A 167 -7.00 3.59 8.52
N TRP A 168 -6.19 3.99 7.54
CA TRP A 168 -6.63 4.84 6.44
C TRP A 168 -7.65 4.16 5.51
N CYS A 169 -7.73 2.82 5.52
CA CYS A 169 -8.76 2.07 4.80
C CYS A 169 -10.16 2.24 5.42
N TYR A 170 -10.25 2.73 6.64
CA TYR A 170 -11.49 2.93 7.38
C TYR A 170 -11.87 4.40 7.49
N GLU A 171 -10.91 5.31 7.32
CA GLU A 171 -11.13 6.73 7.50
C GLU A 171 -11.85 7.36 6.30
N LYS A 172 -12.98 8.04 6.56
CA LYS A 172 -13.82 8.68 5.54
C LYS A 172 -13.02 9.61 4.62
N GLN A 173 -12.17 10.46 5.20
CA GLN A 173 -11.40 11.43 4.43
C GLN A 173 -10.37 10.74 3.52
N ALA A 174 -9.81 9.62 3.93
CA ALA A 174 -8.90 8.83 3.13
C ALA A 174 -9.65 8.10 2.00
N LEU A 175 -10.78 7.45 2.31
CA LEU A 175 -11.61 6.78 1.31
C LEU A 175 -12.08 7.73 0.19
N GLN A 176 -12.36 8.99 0.51
CA GLN A 176 -12.71 10.01 -0.49
C GLN A 176 -11.59 10.31 -1.50
N LEU A 177 -10.34 9.94 -1.20
CA LEU A 177 -9.21 10.16 -2.11
C LEU A 177 -9.12 9.08 -3.20
N PHE A 178 -9.65 7.87 -2.96
CA PHE A 178 -9.43 6.74 -3.85
C PHE A 178 -10.63 5.81 -4.05
N ALA A 179 -11.62 5.82 -3.14
CA ALA A 179 -12.74 4.90 -3.22
C ALA A 179 -13.83 5.43 -4.17
N VAL A 180 -13.52 5.40 -5.47
CA VAL A 180 -14.40 5.85 -6.55
C VAL A 180 -14.78 4.67 -7.44
N HIS A 181 -16.05 4.62 -7.88
CA HIS A 181 -16.52 3.54 -8.71
C HIS A 181 -15.90 3.62 -10.12
N TYR A 182 -15.25 2.53 -10.56
CA TYR A 182 -14.42 2.49 -11.78
C TYR A 182 -15.14 2.81 -13.10
N LYS A 183 -16.50 2.78 -13.13
CA LYS A 183 -17.28 3.09 -14.34
C LYS A 183 -17.85 4.50 -14.38
N ASN A 184 -18.31 5.01 -13.24
CA ASN A 184 -19.07 6.27 -13.19
C ASN A 184 -18.44 7.33 -12.29
N SER A 185 -17.27 7.01 -11.67
CA SER A 185 -16.51 7.90 -10.77
C SER A 185 -17.30 8.39 -9.55
N GLU A 186 -18.39 7.72 -9.18
CA GLU A 186 -19.11 8.01 -7.95
C GLU A 186 -18.31 7.57 -6.74
N LEU A 187 -18.31 8.38 -5.68
CA LEU A 187 -17.70 8.05 -4.40
C LEU A 187 -18.44 6.88 -3.74
N ILE A 188 -17.70 6.09 -2.97
CA ILE A 188 -18.26 5.01 -2.17
C ILE A 188 -19.41 5.54 -1.28
N PRO A 189 -20.58 4.87 -1.22
CA PRO A 189 -21.70 5.31 -0.40
C PRO A 189 -21.33 5.36 1.08
N MET A 190 -21.72 6.43 1.78
CA MET A 190 -21.38 6.64 3.19
C MET A 190 -21.88 5.52 4.13
N LYS A 191 -22.99 4.89 3.80
CA LYS A 191 -23.47 3.70 4.55
C LYS A 191 -22.45 2.56 4.51
N SER A 192 -21.77 2.37 3.39
CA SER A 192 -20.72 1.36 3.22
C SER A 192 -19.47 1.67 4.07
N VAL A 193 -19.15 2.94 4.28
CA VAL A 193 -18.02 3.38 5.13
C VAL A 193 -18.28 3.05 6.61
N SER A 194 -19.50 3.24 7.11
CA SER A 194 -19.86 2.87 8.50
C SER A 194 -19.65 1.40 8.78
N TYR A 195 -19.79 0.54 7.79
CA TYR A 195 -19.57 -0.90 7.92
C TYR A 195 -18.08 -1.29 7.96
N THR A 196 -17.21 -0.55 7.27
CA THR A 196 -15.77 -0.78 7.38
C THR A 196 -15.28 -0.48 8.79
N HIS A 197 -15.79 0.56 9.45
CA HIS A 197 -15.50 0.88 10.86
C HIS A 197 -15.93 -0.20 11.85
N LEU A 198 -17.11 -0.79 11.69
CA LEU A 198 -17.56 -1.87 12.56
C LEU A 198 -16.68 -3.10 12.47
N ARG A 199 -16.10 -3.38 11.29
CA ARG A 199 -15.19 -4.51 11.06
C ARG A 199 -13.83 -4.32 11.75
N ALA A 200 -13.32 -3.08 11.86
CA ALA A 200 -12.08 -2.76 12.56
C ALA A 200 -12.17 -3.04 14.06
N HIS A 201 -13.32 -2.76 14.68
CA HIS A 201 -13.54 -3.00 16.11
C HIS A 201 -13.71 -4.49 16.47
N GLU A 202 -14.19 -5.34 15.56
CA GLU A 202 -14.32 -6.78 15.81
C GLU A 202 -12.99 -7.54 15.73
N THR A 203 -12.01 -7.06 14.96
CA THR A 203 -10.69 -7.71 14.84
C THR A 203 -9.75 -7.39 16.00
N LEU A 204 -10.06 -6.40 16.82
CA LEU A 204 -9.29 -6.02 18.03
C LEU A 204 -9.71 -6.76 19.30
N SER A 205 -10.68 -7.67 19.22
CA SER A 205 -11.25 -8.40 20.38
C SER A 205 -10.85 -9.87 20.47
N TYR A 206 -9.69 -10.26 19.89
CA TYR A 206 -9.09 -11.60 20.06
C TYR A 206 -7.62 -11.50 20.36
#